data_d63216745674ed2b86cf136db2fdd2f3
#
_entry.id   d63216745674ed2b86cf136db2fdd2f3
#
_cell.length_a   1.000
_cell.length_b   1.000
_cell.length_c   1.000
_cell.angle_alpha   90.00
_cell.angle_beta   90.00
_cell.angle_gamma   90.00
#
_symmetry.space_group_name_H-M   'P 1'
#
loop_
_entity.id
_entity.type
_entity.pdbx_description
1 polymer ?
#
loop_
_entity_poly.entity_id
_entity_poly.type
_entity_poly.pdbx_seq_one_letter_code
_entity_poly.pdbx_strand_id
1 'polypeptide(L)'
;IMIRTRIGMEVYGTNTELEKLKLGPVAAGDTRTVRFEFHCALCPGEYTITAASHDPNGVWHDWLEDAIAIRVTDSRYTAGVANLRANVTLL
;
A
#
# COMPACT_ATOMS: atom_id res chain seq x y z
N ILE A 1 3.72 3.51 2.83
CA ILE A 1 3.72 2.51 1.75
C ILE A 1 3.03 3.05 0.51
N MET A 2 3.45 2.54 -0.62
CA MET A 2 2.84 2.84 -1.91
C MET A 2 2.70 1.53 -2.69
N ILE A 3 1.48 1.28 -3.18
CA ILE A 3 1.19 0.12 -4.02
C ILE A 3 1.14 0.60 -5.47
N ARG A 4 1.88 -0.09 -6.35
CA ARG A 4 1.90 0.19 -7.78
C ARG A 4 1.54 -1.05 -8.57
N THR A 5 1.01 -0.81 -9.78
CA THR A 5 0.86 -1.89 -10.75
C THR A 5 2.23 -2.32 -11.25
N ARG A 6 2.30 -3.46 -11.94
CA ARG A 6 3.53 -3.98 -12.55
C ARG A 6 4.20 -2.95 -13.47
N ILE A 7 3.43 -2.12 -14.16
CA ILE A 7 3.96 -1.09 -15.06
C ILE A 7 4.26 0.24 -14.37
N GLY A 8 4.15 0.28 -13.04
CA GLY A 8 4.54 1.44 -12.25
C GLY A 8 3.46 2.46 -11.96
N MET A 9 2.20 2.20 -12.33
CA MET A 9 1.11 3.12 -12.02
C MET A 9 0.79 3.07 -10.52
N GLU A 10 0.74 4.23 -9.87
CA GLU A 10 0.38 4.34 -8.47
C GLU A 10 -1.10 4.01 -8.26
N VAL A 11 -1.36 3.07 -7.36
CA VAL A 11 -2.71 2.58 -7.07
C VAL A 11 -3.21 3.10 -5.75
N TYR A 12 -2.39 3.01 -4.72
CA TYR A 12 -2.75 3.43 -3.38
C TYR A 12 -1.51 3.71 -2.56
N GLY A 13 -1.54 4.79 -1.81
CA GLY A 13 -0.48 5.12 -0.88
C GLY A 13 -1.04 5.67 0.41
N THR A 14 -0.40 5.33 1.50
CA THR A 14 -0.67 5.91 2.81
C THR A 14 0.59 5.89 3.66
N ASN A 15 0.54 6.60 4.77
CA ASN A 15 1.62 6.65 5.74
C ASN A 15 1.06 6.93 7.13
N THR A 16 1.93 6.90 8.13
CA THR A 16 1.50 7.13 9.52
C THR A 16 0.93 8.53 9.73
N GLU A 17 1.45 9.53 9.02
CA GLU A 17 0.96 10.91 9.12
C GLU A 17 -0.47 11.04 8.57
N LEU A 18 -0.74 10.48 7.39
CA LEU A 18 -2.08 10.48 6.79
C LEU A 18 -3.08 9.74 7.67
N GLU A 19 -2.65 8.65 8.30
CA GLU A 19 -3.48 7.85 9.20
C GLU A 19 -3.49 8.39 10.64
N LYS A 20 -2.84 9.52 10.87
CA LYS A 20 -2.80 10.22 12.16
C LYS A 20 -2.23 9.37 13.29
N LEU A 21 -1.29 8.51 12.97
CA LEU A 21 -0.54 7.72 13.94
C LEU A 21 0.78 8.42 14.25
N LYS A 22 1.01 8.74 15.51
CA LYS A 22 2.27 9.32 15.96
C LYS A 22 3.18 8.22 16.47
N LEU A 23 4.37 8.10 15.89
CA LEU A 23 5.37 7.13 16.34
C LEU A 23 6.11 7.58 17.60
N GLY A 24 6.13 8.90 17.84
CA GLY A 24 6.91 9.48 18.92
C GLY A 24 8.41 9.45 18.66
N PRO A 25 9.20 9.94 19.62
CA PRO A 25 10.66 9.91 19.50
C PRO A 25 11.18 8.47 19.50
N VAL A 26 12.18 8.20 18.68
CA VAL A 26 12.85 6.90 18.60
C VAL A 26 14.33 7.12 18.90
N ALA A 27 14.81 6.51 19.96
CA ALA A 27 16.22 6.58 20.33
C ALA A 27 17.06 5.60 19.51
N ALA A 28 18.36 5.86 19.42
CA ALA A 28 19.27 4.94 18.75
C ALA A 28 19.18 3.54 19.35
N GLY A 29 19.04 2.54 18.51
CA GLY A 29 18.87 1.14 18.94
C GLY A 29 17.45 0.72 19.23
N ASP A 30 16.50 1.65 19.26
CA ASP A 30 15.08 1.34 19.42
C ASP A 30 14.49 0.83 18.11
N THR A 31 13.52 -0.05 18.24
CA THR A 31 12.78 -0.60 17.11
C THR A 31 11.30 -0.23 17.23
N ARG A 32 10.72 0.19 16.12
CA ARG A 32 9.27 0.39 15.99
C ARG A 32 8.74 -0.50 14.86
N THR A 33 7.64 -1.17 15.12
CA THR A 33 6.97 -1.96 14.11
C THR A 33 5.66 -1.27 13.75
N VAL A 34 5.48 -1.00 12.47
CA VAL A 34 4.24 -0.40 11.95
C VAL A 34 3.53 -1.43 11.10
N ARG A 35 2.27 -1.69 11.43
CA ARG A 35 1.42 -2.62 10.67
C ARG A 35 0.42 -1.82 9.85
N PHE A 36 0.36 -2.10 8.56
CA PHE A 36 -0.67 -1.57 7.68
C PHE A 36 -1.64 -2.70 7.35
N GLU A 37 -2.86 -2.57 7.84
CA GLU A 37 -3.94 -3.51 7.52
C GLU A 37 -4.91 -2.82 6.58
N PHE A 38 -5.26 -3.45 5.48
CA PHE A 38 -6.16 -2.86 4.52
C PHE A 38 -6.99 -3.92 3.82
N HIS A 39 -8.16 -3.51 3.34
CA HIS A 39 -9.01 -4.34 2.51
C HIS A 39 -8.44 -4.32 1.09
N CYS A 40 -8.02 -5.48 0.59
CA CYS A 40 -7.42 -5.58 -0.74
C CYS A 40 -8.51 -5.59 -1.81
N ALA A 41 -9.01 -4.40 -2.17
CA ALA A 41 -10.04 -4.22 -3.18
C ALA A 41 -9.41 -3.97 -4.56
N LEU A 42 -8.45 -4.80 -4.93
CA LEU A 42 -7.74 -4.71 -6.21
C LEU A 42 -8.21 -5.81 -7.16
N CYS A 43 -8.25 -5.48 -8.45
CA CYS A 43 -8.50 -6.47 -9.48
C CYS A 43 -7.33 -7.46 -9.58
N PRO A 44 -7.59 -8.69 -10.06
CA PRO A 44 -6.51 -9.66 -10.24
C PRO A 44 -5.36 -9.09 -11.07
N GLY A 45 -4.15 -9.33 -10.64
CA GLY A 45 -2.96 -8.83 -11.30
C GLY A 45 -1.74 -8.83 -10.40
N GLU A 46 -0.65 -8.32 -10.94
CA GLU A 46 0.62 -8.21 -10.21
C GLU A 46 0.85 -6.77 -9.78
N TYR A 47 1.26 -6.60 -8.52
CA TYR A 47 1.51 -5.32 -7.91
C TYR A 47 2.80 -5.37 -7.12
N THR A 48 3.37 -4.19 -6.86
CA THR A 48 4.52 -4.05 -5.98
C THR A 48 4.20 -3.10 -4.84
N ILE A 49 4.87 -3.29 -3.71
CA ILE A 49 4.75 -2.40 -2.56
C ILE A 49 6.11 -1.78 -2.28
N THR A 50 6.14 -0.47 -2.27
CA THR A 50 7.29 0.33 -1.86
C THR A 50 7.09 0.75 -0.40
N ALA A 51 8.14 0.63 0.40
CA ALA A 51 8.14 1.07 1.78
C ALA A 51 9.22 2.12 2.00
N ALA A 52 8.92 3.14 2.77
CA ALA A 52 9.87 4.20 3.05
C ALA A 52 9.65 4.79 4.44
N SER A 53 10.70 5.37 4.99
CA SER A 53 10.63 6.12 6.24
C SER A 53 11.28 7.49 6.07
N HIS A 54 10.76 8.48 6.79
CA HIS A 54 11.29 9.84 6.77
C HIS A 54 11.03 10.52 8.11
N ASP A 55 11.75 11.62 8.34
CA ASP A 55 11.52 12.51 9.48
C ASP A 55 10.23 13.33 9.27
N PRO A 56 9.65 13.87 10.34
CA PRO A 56 8.50 14.79 10.23
C PRO A 56 8.76 16.00 9.34
N ASN A 57 10.01 16.41 9.18
CA ASN A 57 10.42 17.53 8.32
C ASN A 57 10.62 17.11 6.85
N GLY A 58 10.31 15.86 6.49
CA GLY A 58 10.38 15.38 5.12
C GLY A 58 11.73 14.82 4.68
N VAL A 59 12.71 14.72 5.58
CA VAL A 59 14.00 14.10 5.25
C VAL A 59 13.83 12.59 5.21
N TRP A 60 14.11 11.99 4.05
CA TRP A 60 14.00 10.53 3.87
C TRP A 60 15.15 9.82 4.56
N HIS A 61 14.83 8.78 5.34
CA HIS A 61 15.81 7.91 5.97
C HIS A 61 16.06 6.65 5.14
N ASP A 62 15.00 6.04 4.65
CA ASP A 62 15.10 4.79 3.94
C ASP A 62 14.03 4.72 2.86
N TRP A 63 14.37 4.10 1.75
CA TRP A 63 13.47 3.96 0.63
C TRP A 63 13.70 2.59 0.00
N LEU A 64 12.71 1.71 0.16
CA LEU A 64 12.74 0.36 -0.38
C LEU A 64 11.73 0.26 -1.51
N GLU A 65 12.17 0.62 -2.72
CA GLU A 65 11.33 0.59 -3.89
C GLU A 65 11.04 -0.86 -4.29
N ASP A 66 9.77 -1.15 -4.59
CA ASP A 66 9.32 -2.48 -5.00
C ASP A 66 9.80 -3.58 -4.04
N ALA A 67 9.74 -3.28 -2.74
CA ALA A 67 10.27 -4.18 -1.71
C ALA A 67 9.57 -5.53 -1.69
N ILE A 68 8.28 -5.56 -2.05
CA ILE A 68 7.47 -6.78 -2.09
C ILE A 68 6.70 -6.81 -3.39
N ALA A 69 6.73 -7.96 -4.07
CA ALA A 69 5.85 -8.24 -5.20
C ALA A 69 4.68 -9.09 -4.70
N ILE A 70 3.46 -8.69 -5.06
CA ILE A 70 2.27 -9.43 -4.70
C ILE A 70 1.46 -9.76 -5.95
N ARG A 71 0.74 -10.88 -5.89
CA ARG A 71 -0.22 -11.27 -6.91
C ARG A 71 -1.59 -11.31 -6.26
N VAL A 72 -2.53 -10.54 -6.81
CA VAL A 72 -3.94 -10.60 -6.40
C VAL A 72 -4.65 -11.59 -7.30
N THR A 73 -5.33 -12.55 -6.69
CA THR A 73 -6.10 -13.57 -7.40
C THR A 73 -7.55 -13.51 -6.96
N ASP A 74 -8.45 -13.79 -7.89
CA ASP A 74 -9.87 -13.92 -7.61
C ASP A 74 -10.45 -14.89 -8.64
N SER A 75 -11.45 -15.65 -8.26
CA SER A 75 -12.19 -16.49 -9.19
C SER A 75 -13.03 -15.67 -10.16
N ARG A 76 -13.22 -14.41 -9.87
CA ARG A 76 -14.03 -13.48 -10.61
C ARG A 76 -13.13 -12.37 -11.18
N TYR A 77 -13.03 -12.32 -12.49
CA TYR A 77 -12.25 -11.29 -13.17
C TYR A 77 -13.09 -10.04 -13.36
N THR A 78 -12.51 -8.88 -13.10
CA THR A 78 -13.07 -7.56 -13.41
C THR A 78 -12.00 -6.70 -14.07
N ALA A 79 -12.44 -5.77 -14.90
CA ALA A 79 -11.53 -4.85 -15.58
C ALA A 79 -11.12 -3.69 -14.67
N GLY A 80 -9.98 -3.09 -14.98
CA GLY A 80 -9.46 -1.94 -14.24
C GLY A 80 -8.59 -2.34 -13.06
N VAL A 81 -8.43 -1.44 -12.10
CA VAL A 81 -7.56 -1.62 -10.95
C VAL A 81 -8.35 -1.93 -9.68
N ALA A 82 -9.43 -1.19 -9.44
CA ALA A 82 -10.24 -1.34 -8.25
C ALA A 82 -11.36 -2.36 -8.47
N ASN A 83 -11.53 -3.26 -7.52
CA ASN A 83 -12.64 -4.22 -7.53
C ASN A 83 -13.71 -3.72 -6.58
N LEU A 84 -14.78 -3.15 -7.11
CA LEU A 84 -15.88 -2.60 -6.32
C LEU A 84 -16.93 -3.64 -5.94
N ARG A 85 -16.73 -4.89 -6.35
CA ARG A 85 -17.61 -6.01 -6.03
C ARG A 85 -19.07 -5.72 -6.37
N ALA A 86 -19.29 -5.23 -7.60
CA ALA A 86 -20.62 -4.85 -8.07
C ALA A 86 -21.54 -6.07 -8.17
N ASN A 87 -22.80 -5.85 -7.85
CA ASN A 87 -23.89 -6.78 -8.17
C ASN A 87 -24.67 -6.22 -9.32
N VAL A 88 -24.96 -7.06 -10.31
CA VAL A 88 -25.70 -6.64 -11.52
C VAL A 88 -27.03 -7.37 -11.56
N THR A 89 -28.10 -6.60 -11.68
CA THR A 89 -29.46 -7.13 -11.71
C THR A 89 -30.18 -6.61 -12.95
N LEU A 90 -30.88 -7.48 -13.64
CA LEU A 90 -31.78 -7.11 -14.72
C LEU A 90 -33.13 -6.73 -14.12
N LEU A 91 -33.56 -5.51 -14.37
CA LEU A 91 -34.86 -5.00 -13.89
C LEU A 91 -35.96 -5.10 -14.96
#